data_f9c9be8af4539f03052ccdba8699dcf9
#
_entry.id   f9c9be8af4539f03052ccdba8699dcf9
#
_cell.length_a   1.000
_cell.length_b   1.000
_cell.length_c   1.000
_cell.angle_alpha   90.00
_cell.angle_beta   90.00
_cell.angle_gamma   90.00
#
_symmetry.space_group_name_H-M   'P 1'
#
loop_
_entity.id
_entity.type
_entity.pdbx_description
1 polymer ?
#
loop_
_entity_poly.entity_id
_entity_poly.type
_entity_poly.pdbx_seq_one_letter_code
_entity_poly.pdbx_strand_id
1 'polypeptide(L)' 'MDITLNRVNTLAIINKQGHVASRDHWSKLIIYTDKNEKIEIDLFGDKPLTIQLGDNE' A
#
# COMPACT_ATOMS: atom_id res chain seq x y z
N MET A 1 -12.73 10.33 -1.99
CA MET A 1 -11.49 10.94 -1.52
C MET A 1 -10.40 10.76 -2.56
N ASP A 2 -9.77 11.83 -2.94
CA ASP A 2 -8.69 11.77 -3.92
C ASP A 2 -7.42 12.30 -3.27
N ILE A 3 -6.35 11.58 -3.47
CA ILE A 3 -5.05 11.97 -2.95
C ILE A 3 -4.10 12.09 -4.13
N THR A 4 -3.46 13.22 -4.24
CA THR A 4 -2.52 13.47 -5.32
C THR A 4 -1.12 13.62 -4.73
N LEU A 5 -0.21 12.80 -5.22
CA LEU A 5 1.19 12.86 -4.82
C LEU A 5 2.01 13.11 -6.07
N ASN A 6 2.94 14.04 -5.95
CA ASN A 6 3.80 14.40 -7.09
C ASN A 6 5.18 13.82 -6.91
N ARG A 7 5.84 13.54 -8.03
CA ARG A 7 7.22 13.08 -8.06
C ARG A 7 7.41 11.74 -7.38
N VAL A 8 6.40 10.89 -7.52
CA VAL A 8 6.49 9.51 -7.02
C VAL A 8 7.32 8.71 -8.00
N ASN A 9 8.30 7.96 -7.49
CA ASN A 9 9.11 7.13 -8.37
C ASN A 9 9.01 5.64 -8.07
N THR A 10 8.56 5.25 -6.88
CA THR A 10 8.49 3.83 -6.54
C THR A 10 7.29 3.58 -5.65
N LEU A 11 6.63 2.48 -5.92
CA LEU A 11 5.51 2.02 -5.14
C LEU A 11 5.80 0.59 -4.73
N ALA A 12 5.76 0.32 -3.43
CA ALA A 12 6.02 -1.01 -2.91
C ALA A 12 4.87 -1.44 -2.01
N ILE A 13 4.56 -2.72 -2.04
CA ILE A 13 3.52 -3.28 -1.19
C ILE A 13 4.10 -4.45 -0.43
N ILE A 14 3.95 -4.44 0.87
CA ILE A 14 4.42 -5.50 1.74
C ILE A 14 3.22 -6.13 2.40
N ASN A 15 3.07 -7.43 2.22
CA ASN A 15 2.02 -8.18 2.89
C ASN A 15 2.57 -8.72 4.17
N LYS A 16 1.88 -8.46 5.24
CA LYS A 16 2.25 -8.97 6.53
C LYS A 16 1.11 -9.81 7.06
N GLN A 17 1.45 -10.99 7.56
CA GLN A 17 0.48 -11.82 8.21
C GLN A 17 0.70 -11.68 9.69
N GLY A 18 -0.27 -11.12 10.35
CA GLY A 18 -0.19 -10.97 11.77
C GLY A 18 -0.37 -12.30 12.46
N HIS A 19 0.39 -12.49 13.48
CA HIS A 19 0.20 -13.64 14.35
C HIS A 19 -0.71 -13.32 15.50
N VAL A 20 -1.18 -12.14 15.52
CA VAL A 20 -2.17 -11.80 16.53
C VAL A 20 -3.40 -12.54 16.15
N ALA A 21 -4.16 -12.93 17.11
CA ALA A 21 -5.44 -13.58 16.87
C ALA A 21 -6.35 -12.72 16.01
N SER A 22 -5.82 -11.81 15.33
CA SER A 22 -6.53 -10.95 14.45
C SER A 22 -6.87 -11.71 13.18
N ARG A 23 -8.09 -11.58 12.76
CA ARG A 23 -8.52 -12.16 11.50
C ARG A 23 -8.19 -11.23 10.34
N ASP A 24 -7.65 -10.10 10.64
CA ASP A 24 -7.41 -9.09 9.62
C ASP A 24 -6.15 -9.41 8.86
N HIS A 25 -6.20 -9.09 7.61
CA HIS A 25 -5.01 -9.12 6.77
C HIS A 25 -4.43 -7.73 6.74
N TRP A 26 -3.13 -7.65 6.91
CA TRP A 26 -2.44 -6.38 7.02
C TRP A 26 -1.43 -6.26 5.90
N SER A 27 -1.47 -5.13 5.24
CA SER A 27 -0.51 -4.81 4.19
C SER A 27 -0.02 -3.39 4.42
N LYS A 28 1.18 -3.12 3.95
CA LYS A 28 1.74 -1.78 4.02
C LYS A 28 2.05 -1.31 2.61
N LEU A 29 1.53 -0.16 2.27
CA LEU A 29 1.83 0.49 1.01
C LEU A 29 2.92 1.53 1.28
N ILE A 30 4.01 1.45 0.53
CA ILE A 30 5.12 2.37 0.71
C ILE A 30 5.32 3.12 -0.59
N ILE A 31 5.34 4.43 -0.50
CA ILE A 31 5.50 5.30 -1.66
C ILE A 31 6.78 6.09 -1.48
N TYR A 32 7.66 6.01 -2.47
CA TYR A 32 8.92 6.77 -2.45
C TYR A 32 8.84 7.90 -3.45
N THR A 33 9.34 9.05 -3.05
CA THR A 33 9.36 10.22 -3.93
C THR A 33 10.78 10.54 -4.34
N ASP A 34 10.91 11.46 -5.29
CA ASP A 34 12.22 11.88 -5.79
C ASP A 34 13.05 12.58 -4.73
N LYS A 35 12.40 13.08 -3.69
CA LYS A 35 13.11 13.77 -2.62
C LYS A 35 13.54 12.82 -1.51
N ASN A 36 13.54 11.54 -1.78
CA ASN A 36 13.88 10.52 -0.79
C ASN A 36 12.91 10.50 0.38
N GLU A 37 11.71 10.96 0.17
CA GLU A 37 10.67 10.86 1.17
C GLU A 37 9.99 9.53 1.05
N LYS A 38 9.54 9.02 2.18
CA LYS A 38 8.85 7.75 2.22
C LYS A 38 7.52 7.96 2.93
N ILE A 39 6.45 7.55 2.26
CA ILE A 39 5.11 7.63 2.80
C ILE A 39 4.64 6.20 3.02
N GLU A 40 4.18 5.89 4.22
CA GLU A 40 3.72 4.55 4.56
C GLU A 40 2.26 4.60 4.94
N ILE A 41 1.49 3.69 4.37
CA ILE A 41 0.06 3.58 4.64
C ILE A 41 -0.23 2.15 5.03
N ASP A 42 -0.83 1.96 6.20
CA ASP A 42 -1.21 0.64 6.64
C ASP A 42 -2.63 0.35 6.20
N LEU A 43 -2.82 -0.84 5.63
CA LEU A 43 -4.09 -1.25 5.08
C LEU A 43 -4.55 -2.51 5.79
N PHE A 44 -5.74 -2.48 6.33
CA PHE A 44 -6.31 -3.61 7.05
C PHE A 44 -7.58 -4.05 6.35
N GLY A 45 -7.78 -5.35 6.29
CA GLY A 45 -8.99 -5.87 5.69
C GLY A 45 -9.30 -7.24 6.21
N ASP A 46 -10.52 -7.69 5.97
CA ASP A 46 -10.97 -9.01 6.39
C ASP A 46 -10.50 -10.09 5.44
N LYS A 47 -10.05 -9.71 4.28
CA LYS A 47 -9.63 -10.63 3.24
C LYS A 47 -8.26 -10.23 2.74
N PRO A 48 -7.54 -11.14 2.09
CA PRO A 48 -6.26 -10.78 1.51
C PRO A 48 -6.40 -9.62 0.54
N LEU A 49 -5.41 -8.78 0.52
CA LEU A 49 -5.40 -7.61 -0.36
C LEU A 49 -5.36 -8.06 -1.82
N THR A 50 -6.21 -7.49 -2.63
CA THR A 50 -6.18 -7.69 -4.06
C THR A 50 -5.63 -6.42 -4.71
N ILE A 51 -4.65 -6.59 -5.56
CA ILE A 51 -4.05 -5.46 -6.25
C ILE A 51 -4.52 -5.50 -7.70
N GLN A 52 -5.19 -4.45 -8.10
CA GLN A 52 -5.66 -4.32 -9.48
C GLN A 52 -4.87 -3.23 -10.16
N LEU A 53 -4.33 -3.57 -11.30
CA LEU A 53 -3.65 -2.59 -12.14
C LEU A 53 -4.64 -2.20 -13.23
N GLY A 54 -4.85 -0.90 -13.34
CA GLY A 54 -5.79 -0.43 -14.33
C GLY A 54 -5.27 -0.60 -15.73
N ASP A 55 -6.20 -0.66 -16.67
CA ASP A 55 -5.84 -0.68 -18.07
C ASP A 55 -5.50 0.71 -18.54
N ASN A 56 -4.51 0.79 -19.39
CA ASN A 56 -4.20 2.06 -20.03
C ASN A 56 -5.09 2.22 -21.24
N GLU A 57 -5.77 3.31 -21.23
CA GLU A 57 -6.63 3.63 -22.36
C GLU A 57 -5.95 4.57 -23.31
#